data_bdef09069c8088d5c77ce3f06e238ec3
#
_entry.id   bdef09069c8088d5c77ce3f06e238ec3
#
_cell.length_a   1.000
_cell.length_b   1.000
_cell.length_c   1.000
_cell.angle_alpha   90.00
_cell.angle_beta   90.00
_cell.angle_gamma   90.00
#
_symmetry.space_group_name_H-M   'P 1'
#
loop_
_entity.id
_entity.type
_entity.pdbx_description
1 polymer ?
#
loop_
_entity_poly.entity_id
_entity_poly.type
_entity_poly.pdbx_seq_one_letter_code
_entity_poly.pdbx_strand_id
1 'polypeptide(L)'
;MRLSLLFACATATTFAADPVPPKAERFTYRVTGLFAADREKDLRTGFAELPDFKLIAVDFAEAEMTVEFIPAKLFPGQKPDRVTELVNDAVRQATGYTFGVKPRRTVARDKLVRVEIPVAGCDCKACCLLAYEAVAGVDGVEQATASFKDGRVTALIDPAKTDKAKLEEALRKRNVDVRTSVKK
;
A
#
# COMPACT_ATOMS: atom_id res chain seq x y z
N MET A 1 52.81 59.22 25.88
CA MET A 1 51.53 58.60 26.32
C MET A 1 51.11 57.60 25.27
N ARG A 2 51.29 56.28 25.55
CA ARG A 2 50.88 55.21 24.61
C ARG A 2 49.62 54.57 25.21
N LEU A 3 48.52 54.69 24.48
CA LEU A 3 47.22 54.11 24.86
C LEU A 3 47.14 52.72 24.24
N SER A 4 47.19 51.67 25.05
CA SER A 4 47.02 50.27 24.60
C SER A 4 45.53 49.92 24.70
N LEU A 5 44.90 49.66 23.53
CA LEU A 5 43.54 49.17 23.44
C LEU A 5 43.59 47.64 23.57
N LEU A 6 43.04 47.10 24.65
CA LEU A 6 42.81 45.66 24.83
C LEU A 6 41.51 45.26 24.15
N PHE A 7 41.61 44.47 23.08
CA PHE A 7 40.46 43.85 22.40
C PHE A 7 40.11 42.53 23.14
N ALA A 8 39.02 42.53 23.85
CA ALA A 8 38.46 41.28 24.47
C ALA A 8 37.70 40.52 23.39
N CYS A 9 38.24 39.38 22.93
CA CYS A 9 37.60 38.44 22.03
C CYS A 9 36.64 37.56 22.82
N ALA A 10 35.33 37.79 22.77
CA ALA A 10 34.30 36.94 23.34
C ALA A 10 34.08 35.74 22.44
N THR A 11 34.57 34.55 22.81
CA THR A 11 34.28 33.30 22.11
C THR A 11 32.89 32.83 22.51
N ALA A 12 31.91 32.99 21.59
CA ALA A 12 30.59 32.41 21.72
C ALA A 12 30.69 30.88 21.50
N THR A 13 30.61 30.10 22.57
CA THR A 13 30.45 28.65 22.52
C THR A 13 29.02 28.33 22.05
N THR A 14 28.86 27.99 20.79
CA THR A 14 27.63 27.40 20.26
C THR A 14 27.49 25.99 20.83
N PHE A 15 26.56 25.80 21.74
CA PHE A 15 26.10 24.46 22.16
C PHE A 15 25.38 23.85 20.98
N ALA A 16 26.00 22.90 20.30
CA ALA A 16 25.32 22.01 19.39
C ALA A 16 24.38 21.15 20.23
N ALA A 17 23.07 21.29 20.01
CA ALA A 17 22.09 20.39 20.62
C ALA A 17 22.41 18.96 20.20
N ASP A 18 22.47 18.04 21.17
CA ASP A 18 22.68 16.61 20.89
C ASP A 18 21.59 16.13 19.92
N PRO A 19 21.94 15.36 18.87
CA PRO A 19 20.99 14.87 17.91
C PRO A 19 19.97 13.97 18.64
N VAL A 20 18.69 14.34 18.58
CA VAL A 20 17.59 13.54 19.13
C VAL A 20 17.63 12.16 18.48
N PRO A 21 17.67 11.06 19.26
CA PRO A 21 17.77 9.73 18.69
C PRO A 21 16.57 9.46 17.78
N PRO A 22 16.78 8.84 16.60
CA PRO A 22 15.73 8.57 15.64
C PRO A 22 14.67 7.66 16.25
N LYS A 23 13.41 8.10 16.18
CA LYS A 23 12.25 7.43 16.79
C LYS A 23 11.52 6.56 15.77
N ALA A 24 11.02 5.40 16.21
CA ALA A 24 10.12 4.59 15.42
C ALA A 24 8.78 5.32 15.23
N GLU A 25 8.27 5.29 14.02
CA GLU A 25 7.02 5.92 13.60
C GLU A 25 6.10 4.90 12.97
N ARG A 26 4.78 5.14 13.05
CA ARG A 26 3.75 4.27 12.47
C ARG A 26 3.19 4.89 11.21
N PHE A 27 3.15 4.08 10.17
CA PHE A 27 2.62 4.45 8.87
C PHE A 27 1.51 3.48 8.47
N THR A 28 0.41 4.01 7.94
CA THR A 28 -0.66 3.20 7.39
C THR A 28 -0.63 3.31 5.87
N TYR A 29 -0.55 2.15 5.22
CA TYR A 29 -0.52 2.01 3.78
C TYR A 29 -1.69 1.17 3.30
N ARG A 30 -2.14 1.42 2.08
CA ARG A 30 -3.03 0.52 1.38
C ARG A 30 -2.24 -0.66 0.83
N VAL A 31 -2.76 -1.88 0.98
CA VAL A 31 -2.10 -3.12 0.55
C VAL A 31 -2.65 -3.56 -0.79
N THR A 32 -1.79 -3.89 -1.74
CA THR A 32 -2.12 -4.61 -2.97
C THR A 32 -1.76 -6.09 -2.84
N GLY A 33 -2.47 -6.98 -3.55
CA GLY A 33 -2.28 -8.44 -3.42
C GLY A 33 -3.12 -9.10 -2.32
N LEU A 34 -3.82 -8.31 -1.49
CA LEU A 34 -4.69 -8.81 -0.42
C LEU A 34 -6.10 -9.09 -0.97
N PHE A 35 -6.22 -10.01 -1.93
CA PHE A 35 -7.48 -10.28 -2.63
C PHE A 35 -8.45 -11.20 -1.89
N ALA A 36 -8.00 -11.91 -0.85
CA ALA A 36 -8.81 -12.79 -0.01
C ALA A 36 -8.31 -12.73 1.44
N ALA A 37 -9.17 -13.04 2.41
CA ALA A 37 -8.86 -12.91 3.83
C ALA A 37 -7.71 -13.83 4.28
N ASP A 38 -7.60 -15.03 3.70
CA ASP A 38 -6.53 -15.97 4.00
C ASP A 38 -5.14 -15.49 3.57
N ARG A 39 -5.07 -14.48 2.67
CA ARG A 39 -3.83 -13.85 2.23
C ARG A 39 -3.15 -13.00 3.32
N GLU A 40 -3.87 -12.63 4.37
CA GLU A 40 -3.28 -11.92 5.50
C GLU A 40 -2.13 -12.74 6.14
N LYS A 41 -2.29 -14.05 6.24
CA LYS A 41 -1.23 -14.94 6.77
C LYS A 41 0.02 -14.89 5.89
N ASP A 42 -0.16 -14.91 4.57
CA ASP A 42 0.97 -14.86 3.62
C ASP A 42 1.69 -13.50 3.70
N LEU A 43 0.93 -12.41 3.83
CA LEU A 43 1.50 -11.07 4.05
C LEU A 43 2.34 -11.01 5.34
N ARG A 44 1.83 -11.55 6.46
CA ARG A 44 2.56 -11.60 7.73
C ARG A 44 3.83 -12.44 7.62
N THR A 45 3.79 -13.55 6.87
CA THR A 45 4.98 -14.39 6.62
C THR A 45 6.04 -13.60 5.83
N GLY A 46 5.63 -12.87 4.78
CA GLY A 46 6.57 -12.03 4.03
C GLY A 46 7.18 -10.90 4.86
N PHE A 47 6.39 -10.30 5.78
CA PHE A 47 6.92 -9.28 6.69
C PHE A 47 7.93 -9.81 7.71
N ALA A 48 7.92 -11.11 8.03
CA ALA A 48 8.95 -11.72 8.89
C ALA A 48 10.35 -11.67 8.26
N GLU A 49 10.44 -11.55 6.94
CA GLU A 49 11.70 -11.37 6.20
C GLU A 49 12.22 -9.91 6.21
N LEU A 50 11.50 -8.99 6.85
CA LEU A 50 11.81 -7.57 6.91
C LEU A 50 12.11 -7.14 8.36
N PRO A 51 13.33 -7.39 8.88
CA PRO A 51 13.64 -7.20 10.31
C PRO A 51 13.55 -5.74 10.79
N ASP A 52 13.71 -4.79 9.88
CA ASP A 52 13.62 -3.35 10.19
C ASP A 52 12.18 -2.80 10.16
N PHE A 53 11.20 -3.64 9.76
CA PHE A 53 9.80 -3.28 9.71
C PHE A 53 8.98 -4.14 10.67
N LYS A 54 8.19 -3.52 11.50
CA LYS A 54 7.25 -4.22 12.38
C LYS A 54 5.83 -4.06 11.86
N LEU A 55 5.22 -5.14 11.39
CA LEU A 55 3.81 -5.16 11.01
C LEU A 55 2.94 -5.13 12.27
N ILE A 56 2.24 -4.02 12.51
CA ILE A 56 1.41 -3.79 13.70
C ILE A 56 0.01 -4.35 13.50
N ALA A 57 -0.63 -4.02 12.37
CA ALA A 57 -2.00 -4.43 12.08
C ALA A 57 -2.20 -4.63 10.57
N VAL A 58 -3.15 -5.49 10.23
CA VAL A 58 -3.70 -5.63 8.87
C VAL A 58 -5.20 -5.52 8.98
N ASP A 59 -5.81 -4.68 8.19
CA ASP A 59 -7.25 -4.55 8.03
C ASP A 59 -7.64 -4.99 6.63
N PHE A 60 -8.15 -6.21 6.52
CA PHE A 60 -8.62 -6.76 5.25
C PHE A 60 -9.82 -5.99 4.69
N ALA A 61 -10.73 -5.52 5.56
CA ALA A 61 -11.93 -4.81 5.13
C ALA A 61 -11.62 -3.45 4.48
N GLU A 62 -10.53 -2.80 4.91
CA GLU A 62 -10.04 -1.56 4.32
C GLU A 62 -8.90 -1.78 3.32
N ALA A 63 -8.39 -3.01 3.21
CA ALA A 63 -7.15 -3.35 2.52
C ALA A 63 -5.99 -2.45 2.95
N GLU A 64 -5.89 -2.21 4.25
CA GLU A 64 -4.85 -1.38 4.86
C GLU A 64 -3.95 -2.20 5.78
N MET A 65 -2.71 -1.76 5.95
CA MET A 65 -1.81 -2.25 6.97
C MET A 65 -1.12 -1.09 7.69
N THR A 66 -0.83 -1.30 8.97
CA THR A 66 -0.02 -0.38 9.77
C THR A 66 1.34 -1.00 10.04
N VAL A 67 2.39 -0.29 9.68
CA VAL A 67 3.79 -0.70 9.84
C VAL A 67 4.52 0.31 10.70
N GLU A 68 5.39 -0.15 11.59
CA GLU A 68 6.26 0.66 12.42
C GLU A 68 7.71 0.46 11.98
N PHE A 69 8.43 1.53 11.73
CA PHE A 69 9.85 1.55 11.40
C PHE A 69 10.48 2.91 11.72
N ILE A 70 11.81 3.03 11.61
CA ILE A 70 12.55 4.27 11.83
C ILE A 70 12.93 4.86 10.47
N PRO A 71 12.21 5.88 9.93
CA PRO A 71 12.46 6.42 8.61
C PRO A 71 13.88 6.98 8.44
N ALA A 72 14.36 7.69 9.44
CA ALA A 72 15.70 8.27 9.42
C ALA A 72 16.84 7.22 9.37
N LYS A 73 16.58 5.99 9.85
CA LYS A 73 17.51 4.87 9.77
C LYS A 73 17.48 4.20 8.39
N LEU A 74 16.27 3.91 7.89
CA LEU A 74 16.10 3.13 6.66
C LEU A 74 16.20 4.00 5.40
N PHE A 75 15.72 5.22 5.48
CA PHE A 75 15.57 6.11 4.34
C PHE A 75 16.06 7.53 4.66
N PRO A 76 17.34 7.72 5.04
CA PRO A 76 17.85 9.01 5.47
C PRO A 76 17.67 10.08 4.39
N GLY A 77 17.06 11.22 4.76
CA GLY A 77 16.88 12.37 3.88
C GLY A 77 15.86 12.20 2.75
N GLN A 78 15.12 11.09 2.71
CA GLN A 78 14.09 10.87 1.68
C GLN A 78 12.81 11.62 1.99
N LYS A 79 12.15 12.12 0.93
CA LYS A 79 10.83 12.74 1.02
C LYS A 79 9.75 11.67 1.31
N PRO A 80 8.61 12.03 1.95
CA PRO A 80 7.54 11.08 2.30
C PRO A 80 7.04 10.23 1.13
N ASP A 81 6.84 10.84 -0.05
CA ASP A 81 6.38 10.11 -1.25
C ASP A 81 7.40 9.05 -1.67
N ARG A 82 8.69 9.41 -1.66
CA ARG A 82 9.76 8.47 -1.97
C ARG A 82 9.89 7.36 -0.94
N VAL A 83 9.65 7.65 0.34
CA VAL A 83 9.59 6.63 1.40
C VAL A 83 8.53 5.59 1.09
N THR A 84 7.34 6.00 0.64
CA THR A 84 6.27 5.07 0.25
C THR A 84 6.71 4.12 -0.89
N GLU A 85 7.40 4.64 -1.90
CA GLU A 85 7.92 3.82 -3.01
C GLU A 85 8.96 2.80 -2.50
N LEU A 86 9.90 3.24 -1.65
CA LEU A 86 10.94 2.37 -1.08
C LEU A 86 10.35 1.28 -0.17
N VAL A 87 9.33 1.61 0.62
CA VAL A 87 8.57 0.62 1.40
C VAL A 87 7.87 -0.37 0.48
N ASN A 88 7.25 0.11 -0.63
CA ASN A 88 6.64 -0.77 -1.62
C ASN A 88 7.66 -1.74 -2.23
N ASP A 89 8.83 -1.25 -2.60
CA ASP A 89 9.88 -2.08 -3.18
C ASP A 89 10.37 -3.15 -2.20
N ALA A 90 10.59 -2.78 -0.92
CA ALA A 90 10.97 -3.71 0.13
C ALA A 90 9.90 -4.80 0.35
N VAL A 91 8.63 -4.42 0.46
CA VAL A 91 7.51 -5.36 0.62
C VAL A 91 7.40 -6.29 -0.59
N ARG A 92 7.49 -5.75 -1.82
CA ARG A 92 7.44 -6.55 -3.05
C ARG A 92 8.55 -7.59 -3.09
N GLN A 93 9.78 -7.20 -2.78
CA GLN A 93 10.92 -8.12 -2.77
C GLN A 93 10.76 -9.23 -1.73
N ALA A 94 10.42 -8.87 -0.49
CA ALA A 94 10.25 -9.84 0.60
C ALA A 94 9.08 -10.81 0.38
N THR A 95 8.07 -10.40 -0.39
CA THR A 95 6.88 -11.22 -0.67
C THR A 95 6.87 -11.85 -2.07
N GLY A 96 8.01 -11.87 -2.78
CA GLY A 96 8.11 -12.42 -4.13
C GLY A 96 7.14 -11.73 -5.10
N TYR A 97 7.00 -10.41 -4.99
CA TYR A 97 6.12 -9.56 -5.80
C TYR A 97 4.61 -9.85 -5.66
N THR A 98 4.22 -10.62 -4.67
CA THR A 98 2.81 -10.95 -4.42
C THR A 98 2.05 -9.81 -3.78
N PHE A 99 2.68 -9.09 -2.85
CA PHE A 99 2.10 -7.93 -2.17
C PHE A 99 2.87 -6.67 -2.54
N GLY A 100 2.18 -5.55 -2.41
CA GLY A 100 2.78 -4.24 -2.53
C GLY A 100 2.01 -3.23 -1.68
N VAL A 101 2.50 -1.99 -1.63
CA VAL A 101 1.84 -0.91 -0.91
C VAL A 101 1.62 0.30 -1.80
N LYS A 102 0.57 1.03 -1.50
CA LYS A 102 0.23 2.33 -2.09
C LYS A 102 -0.03 3.33 -0.96
N PRO A 103 0.03 4.63 -1.23
CA PRO A 103 -0.43 5.63 -0.27
C PRO A 103 -1.84 5.32 0.21
N ARG A 104 -2.14 5.73 1.42
CA ARG A 104 -3.50 5.62 1.94
C ARG A 104 -4.48 6.34 1.01
N ARG A 105 -5.70 5.80 0.87
CA ARG A 105 -6.71 6.41 0.01
C ARG A 105 -7.09 7.81 0.53
N THR A 106 -7.35 8.70 -0.41
CA THR A 106 -7.82 10.06 -0.13
C THR A 106 -9.34 10.20 -0.29
N VAL A 107 -9.97 9.28 -1.03
CA VAL A 107 -11.42 9.26 -1.24
C VAL A 107 -12.08 8.58 -0.04
N ALA A 108 -13.04 9.25 0.57
CA ALA A 108 -13.81 8.70 1.68
C ALA A 108 -14.64 7.48 1.23
N ARG A 109 -14.74 6.45 2.08
CA ARG A 109 -15.36 5.16 1.72
C ARG A 109 -16.82 5.28 1.30
N ASP A 110 -17.57 6.20 1.90
CA ASP A 110 -18.98 6.49 1.58
C ASP A 110 -19.18 7.07 0.18
N LYS A 111 -18.13 7.57 -0.46
CA LYS A 111 -18.13 8.04 -1.85
C LYS A 111 -17.77 6.97 -2.85
N LEU A 112 -17.32 5.82 -2.40
CA LEU A 112 -16.96 4.70 -3.25
C LEU A 112 -18.19 3.86 -3.58
N VAL A 113 -18.24 3.36 -4.81
CA VAL A 113 -19.28 2.45 -5.28
C VAL A 113 -18.74 1.02 -5.29
N ARG A 114 -19.52 0.10 -4.71
CA ARG A 114 -19.24 -1.33 -4.77
C ARG A 114 -19.72 -1.90 -6.09
N VAL A 115 -18.82 -2.54 -6.81
CA VAL A 115 -19.09 -3.24 -8.07
C VAL A 115 -18.79 -4.71 -7.89
N GLU A 116 -19.71 -5.58 -8.31
CA GLU A 116 -19.53 -7.03 -8.34
C GLU A 116 -19.60 -7.53 -9.77
N ILE A 117 -18.60 -8.35 -10.15
CA ILE A 117 -18.48 -8.92 -11.49
C ILE A 117 -18.35 -10.43 -11.33
N PRO A 118 -19.36 -11.21 -11.79
CA PRO A 118 -19.26 -12.64 -11.83
C PRO A 118 -18.27 -13.05 -12.92
N VAL A 119 -17.34 -13.94 -12.57
CA VAL A 119 -16.30 -14.44 -13.47
C VAL A 119 -16.35 -15.97 -13.57
N ALA A 120 -15.90 -16.51 -14.69
CA ALA A 120 -15.63 -17.93 -14.86
C ALA A 120 -14.14 -18.20 -14.70
N GLY A 121 -13.78 -19.46 -14.38
CA GLY A 121 -12.37 -19.87 -14.31
C GLY A 121 -11.60 -19.30 -13.09
N CYS A 122 -12.28 -18.70 -12.11
CA CYS A 122 -11.65 -18.31 -10.84
C CYS A 122 -11.69 -19.51 -9.88
N ASP A 123 -11.18 -20.68 -10.32
CA ASP A 123 -11.23 -21.96 -9.62
C ASP A 123 -9.94 -22.31 -8.90
N CYS A 124 -8.93 -21.45 -8.98
CA CYS A 124 -7.66 -21.60 -8.29
C CYS A 124 -7.13 -20.25 -7.76
N LYS A 125 -6.20 -20.29 -6.79
CA LYS A 125 -5.59 -19.07 -6.23
C LYS A 125 -4.91 -18.19 -7.30
N ALA A 126 -4.22 -18.81 -8.25
CA ALA A 126 -3.55 -18.09 -9.33
C ALA A 126 -4.58 -17.43 -10.27
N CYS A 127 -5.68 -18.13 -10.59
CA CYS A 127 -6.76 -17.57 -11.40
C CYS A 127 -7.44 -16.37 -10.72
N CYS A 128 -7.68 -16.47 -9.41
CA CYS A 128 -8.21 -15.37 -8.63
C CYS A 128 -7.24 -14.19 -8.53
N LEU A 129 -5.94 -14.45 -8.39
CA LEU A 129 -4.91 -13.41 -8.41
C LEU A 129 -4.91 -12.67 -9.74
N LEU A 130 -4.97 -13.38 -10.86
CA LEU A 130 -5.03 -12.79 -12.20
C LEU A 130 -6.26 -11.88 -12.37
N ALA A 131 -7.44 -12.36 -11.95
CA ALA A 131 -8.68 -11.60 -12.00
C ALA A 131 -8.63 -10.36 -11.08
N TYR A 132 -8.07 -10.52 -9.88
CA TYR A 132 -7.82 -9.42 -8.96
C TYR A 132 -6.90 -8.36 -9.58
N GLU A 133 -5.73 -8.77 -10.10
CA GLU A 133 -4.75 -7.85 -10.70
C GLU A 133 -5.32 -7.08 -11.89
N ALA A 134 -6.13 -7.74 -12.72
CA ALA A 134 -6.80 -7.09 -13.84
C ALA A 134 -7.66 -5.92 -13.38
N VAL A 135 -8.42 -6.10 -12.29
CA VAL A 135 -9.30 -5.08 -11.74
C VAL A 135 -8.56 -4.06 -10.89
N ALA A 136 -7.66 -4.51 -10.00
CA ALA A 136 -6.92 -3.64 -9.09
C ALA A 136 -5.94 -2.68 -9.80
N GLY A 137 -5.59 -3.00 -11.07
CA GLY A 137 -4.76 -2.16 -11.93
C GLY A 137 -5.51 -1.01 -12.62
N VAL A 138 -6.85 -0.99 -12.57
CA VAL A 138 -7.64 0.06 -13.21
C VAL A 138 -7.62 1.33 -12.35
N ASP A 139 -7.35 2.48 -12.97
CA ASP A 139 -7.42 3.77 -12.24
C ASP A 139 -8.82 4.00 -11.69
N GLY A 140 -8.89 4.52 -10.46
CA GLY A 140 -10.15 4.68 -9.74
C GLY A 140 -10.60 3.44 -8.96
N VAL A 141 -9.89 2.30 -9.04
CA VAL A 141 -10.12 1.16 -8.14
C VAL A 141 -9.36 1.37 -6.85
N GLU A 142 -10.10 1.55 -5.77
CA GLU A 142 -9.54 1.78 -4.44
C GLU A 142 -9.30 0.48 -3.66
N GLN A 143 -10.11 -0.54 -3.91
CA GLN A 143 -9.96 -1.87 -3.34
C GLN A 143 -10.54 -2.91 -4.31
N ALA A 144 -9.95 -4.10 -4.36
CA ALA A 144 -10.51 -5.24 -5.07
C ALA A 144 -10.34 -6.52 -4.24
N THR A 145 -11.25 -7.46 -4.43
CA THR A 145 -11.17 -8.82 -3.89
C THR A 145 -11.59 -9.81 -4.96
N ALA A 146 -11.10 -11.05 -4.88
CA ALA A 146 -11.49 -12.13 -5.77
C ALA A 146 -11.77 -13.39 -4.95
N SER A 147 -12.94 -13.99 -5.18
CA SER A 147 -13.39 -15.19 -4.48
C SER A 147 -13.61 -16.32 -5.48
N PHE A 148 -12.82 -17.40 -5.34
CA PHE A 148 -13.05 -18.61 -6.13
C PHE A 148 -14.34 -19.33 -5.71
N LYS A 149 -14.69 -19.29 -4.42
CA LYS A 149 -15.90 -19.90 -3.89
C LYS A 149 -17.16 -19.32 -4.51
N ASP A 150 -17.17 -17.99 -4.69
CA ASP A 150 -18.33 -17.27 -5.21
C ASP A 150 -18.22 -17.01 -6.72
N GLY A 151 -17.08 -17.29 -7.35
CA GLY A 151 -16.84 -17.03 -8.76
C GLY A 151 -17.03 -15.57 -9.11
N ARG A 152 -16.51 -14.65 -8.28
CA ARG A 152 -16.70 -13.20 -8.50
C ARG A 152 -15.47 -12.38 -8.11
N VAL A 153 -15.33 -11.25 -8.76
CA VAL A 153 -14.47 -10.15 -8.36
C VAL A 153 -15.34 -9.02 -7.82
N THR A 154 -14.95 -8.47 -6.68
CA THR A 154 -15.60 -7.30 -6.10
C THR A 154 -14.62 -6.15 -6.05
N ALA A 155 -15.07 -4.94 -6.42
CA ALA A 155 -14.26 -3.73 -6.34
C ALA A 155 -15.01 -2.60 -5.63
N LEU A 156 -14.28 -1.77 -4.90
CA LEU A 156 -14.72 -0.44 -4.48
C LEU A 156 -14.05 0.57 -5.41
N ILE A 157 -14.86 1.33 -6.12
CA ILE A 157 -14.38 2.24 -7.18
C ILE A 157 -14.77 3.68 -6.88
N ASP A 158 -13.93 4.60 -7.32
CA ASP A 158 -14.28 6.01 -7.48
C ASP A 158 -15.09 6.16 -8.77
N PRO A 159 -16.43 6.43 -8.69
CA PRO A 159 -17.28 6.52 -9.87
C PRO A 159 -16.97 7.72 -10.77
N ALA A 160 -16.18 8.68 -10.29
CA ALA A 160 -15.70 9.79 -11.12
C ALA A 160 -14.58 9.37 -12.08
N LYS A 161 -13.89 8.26 -11.82
CA LYS A 161 -12.74 7.79 -12.60
C LYS A 161 -13.03 6.55 -13.41
N THR A 162 -13.81 5.61 -12.87
CA THR A 162 -14.06 4.31 -13.48
C THR A 162 -15.47 3.80 -13.24
N ASP A 163 -15.84 2.79 -14.00
CA ASP A 163 -17.15 2.14 -13.96
C ASP A 163 -17.03 0.62 -14.16
N LYS A 164 -18.14 -0.09 -14.01
CA LYS A 164 -18.20 -1.54 -14.19
C LYS A 164 -17.74 -2.00 -15.58
N ALA A 165 -18.06 -1.25 -16.63
CA ALA A 165 -17.72 -1.64 -18.00
C ALA A 165 -16.20 -1.66 -18.22
N LYS A 166 -15.48 -0.66 -17.68
CA LYS A 166 -14.01 -0.62 -17.74
C LYS A 166 -13.37 -1.78 -16.97
N LEU A 167 -13.95 -2.18 -15.83
CA LEU A 167 -13.47 -3.33 -15.07
C LEU A 167 -13.68 -4.64 -15.82
N GLU A 168 -14.83 -4.83 -16.44
CA GLU A 168 -15.13 -5.98 -17.29
C GLU A 168 -14.20 -6.05 -18.50
N GLU A 169 -13.91 -4.90 -19.13
CA GLU A 169 -12.95 -4.81 -20.23
C GLU A 169 -11.54 -5.21 -19.77
N ALA A 170 -11.10 -4.74 -18.60
CA ALA A 170 -9.81 -5.10 -18.02
C ALA A 170 -9.69 -6.61 -17.76
N LEU A 171 -10.76 -7.24 -17.26
CA LEU A 171 -10.84 -8.70 -17.09
C LEU A 171 -10.70 -9.43 -18.43
N ARG A 172 -11.46 -9.02 -19.46
CA ARG A 172 -11.40 -9.64 -20.80
C ARG A 172 -10.03 -9.49 -21.46
N LYS A 173 -9.33 -8.35 -21.27
CA LYS A 173 -7.94 -8.14 -21.74
C LYS A 173 -6.94 -9.11 -21.11
N ARG A 174 -7.25 -9.65 -19.93
CA ARG A 174 -6.45 -10.67 -19.24
C ARG A 174 -7.00 -12.09 -19.44
N ASN A 175 -7.89 -12.29 -20.44
CA ASN A 175 -8.52 -13.58 -20.73
C ASN A 175 -9.31 -14.16 -19.55
N VAL A 176 -9.89 -13.31 -18.70
CA VAL A 176 -10.82 -13.71 -17.65
C VAL A 176 -12.24 -13.58 -18.19
N ASP A 177 -12.96 -14.70 -18.24
CA ASP A 177 -14.32 -14.73 -18.74
C ASP A 177 -15.29 -14.08 -17.75
N VAL A 178 -15.96 -13.03 -18.19
CA VAL A 178 -17.00 -12.34 -17.43
C VAL A 178 -18.35 -13.02 -17.75
N ARG A 179 -18.97 -13.58 -16.70
CA ARG A 179 -20.33 -14.13 -16.85
C ARG A 179 -21.34 -13.01 -16.98
N THR A 180 -22.14 -13.05 -17.99
CA THR A 180 -23.30 -12.18 -18.08
C THR A 180 -24.25 -12.55 -16.95
N SER A 181 -24.59 -11.58 -16.08
CA SER A 181 -25.63 -11.81 -15.07
C SER A 181 -26.96 -12.07 -15.80
N VAL A 182 -27.33 -13.34 -15.91
CA VAL A 182 -28.69 -13.69 -16.34
C VAL A 182 -29.61 -13.13 -15.25
N LYS A 183 -30.34 -12.06 -15.57
CA LYS A 183 -31.46 -11.60 -14.74
C LYS A 183 -32.44 -12.78 -14.62
N LYS A 184 -32.50 -13.38 -13.40
CA LYS A 184 -33.65 -14.19 -13.03
C LYS A 184 -34.84 -13.29 -12.69
#